data_e98d1d10ed385dd6691594fdc56019bd
#
_entry.id   e98d1d10ed385dd6691594fdc56019bd
#
_cell.length_a   1.000
_cell.length_b   1.000
_cell.length_c   1.000
_cell.angle_alpha   90.00
_cell.angle_beta   90.00
_cell.angle_gamma   90.00
#
_symmetry.space_group_name_H-M   'P 1'
#
loop_
_entity.id
_entity.type
_entity.pdbx_description
1 polymer ?
#
loop_
_entity_poly.entity_id
_entity_poly.type
_entity_poly.pdbx_seq_one_letter_code
_entity_poly.pdbx_strand_id
1 'polypeptide(L)'
;MLRAALLLHASVRALDPSVFGRFRTWPITAVQELEQPLRDMGLNVPASEIDGTRGDGTVALSDALVSIGAAGRGGTGSFVSDDGLILTNWHVAYEYIRQASLLEGEDFVRDGYVAKSRKEELRAPNCEVWLTRRVEDVSDAVRDVLDEPDPLKRATALRDRRQQIASYAENVLRQQAQQLGVSAEGVRCDVQEMFANEKYLLFTYERLRDVRIAYAPPSSLGAFGGDSDNFEWPRHTADFALLRAYADADNAPADYAAGNVPYTPSKRLRLNPAGADDGDFVFLLGFPGRTLRYAPSARLEYNKQVTIPAIVADFERKLEAIQRFEGDSEETRLALAGMRK
;
A
#
# COMPACT_ATOMS: atom_id res chain seq x y z
N MET A 1 -17.67 36.03 5.34
CA MET A 1 -16.28 36.17 5.83
C MET A 1 -16.01 35.44 7.16
N LEU A 2 -16.87 35.46 8.17
CA LEU A 2 -16.62 34.74 9.45
C LEU A 2 -16.58 33.20 9.31
N ARG A 3 -17.37 32.60 8.41
CA ARG A 3 -17.38 31.14 8.19
C ARG A 3 -16.11 30.64 7.49
N ALA A 4 -15.54 31.40 6.57
CA ALA A 4 -14.30 31.04 5.90
C ALA A 4 -13.09 31.10 6.85
N ALA A 5 -13.07 32.06 7.77
CA ALA A 5 -12.02 32.17 8.80
C ALA A 5 -12.08 31.03 9.84
N LEU A 6 -13.30 30.56 10.20
CA LEU A 6 -13.47 29.41 11.10
C LEU A 6 -13.05 28.09 10.46
N LEU A 7 -13.29 27.89 9.15
CA LEU A 7 -12.87 26.70 8.43
C LEU A 7 -11.34 26.64 8.21
N LEU A 8 -10.69 27.77 7.95
CA LEU A 8 -9.23 27.84 7.89
C LEU A 8 -8.58 27.55 9.26
N HIS A 9 -9.18 28.00 10.37
CA HIS A 9 -8.67 27.67 11.70
C HIS A 9 -8.92 26.21 12.08
N ALA A 10 -9.99 25.57 11.60
CA ALA A 10 -10.26 24.16 11.85
C ALA A 10 -9.28 23.26 11.09
N SER A 11 -8.95 23.58 9.83
CA SER A 11 -7.99 22.80 9.03
C SER A 11 -6.56 22.90 9.59
N VAL A 12 -6.13 24.08 10.03
CA VAL A 12 -4.81 24.24 10.69
C VAL A 12 -4.77 23.50 12.03
N ARG A 13 -5.87 23.51 12.82
CA ARG A 13 -5.96 22.72 14.06
C ARG A 13 -5.98 21.21 13.81
N ALA A 14 -6.48 20.75 12.69
CA ALA A 14 -6.47 19.32 12.33
C ALA A 14 -5.05 18.81 12.09
N LEU A 15 -4.11 19.66 11.68
CA LEU A 15 -2.71 19.34 11.43
C LEU A 15 -1.77 19.66 12.59
N ASP A 16 -2.27 20.25 13.71
CA ASP A 16 -1.44 20.53 14.87
C ASP A 16 -1.10 19.26 15.67
N PRO A 17 0.15 18.82 15.69
CA PRO A 17 0.58 17.60 16.39
C PRO A 17 0.32 17.67 17.90
N SER A 18 0.27 18.88 18.50
CA SER A 18 0.04 19.06 19.95
C SER A 18 -1.39 18.70 20.35
N VAL A 19 -2.37 18.90 19.46
CA VAL A 19 -3.79 18.60 19.71
C VAL A 19 -4.06 17.10 19.67
N PHE A 20 -3.25 16.35 18.92
CA PHE A 20 -3.58 14.98 18.61
C PHE A 20 -2.58 13.93 19.13
N GLY A 21 -1.50 14.31 19.78
CA GLY A 21 -0.50 13.40 20.34
C GLY A 21 0.54 12.90 19.33
N ARG A 22 1.59 12.25 19.86
CA ARG A 22 2.81 11.92 19.10
C ARG A 22 2.68 10.76 18.10
N PHE A 23 1.61 9.97 18.13
CA PHE A 23 1.47 8.76 17.33
C PHE A 23 0.33 8.89 16.33
N ARG A 24 0.64 9.36 15.12
CA ARG A 24 -0.38 9.57 14.09
C ARG A 24 0.03 9.05 12.73
N THR A 25 -0.98 8.72 11.96
CA THR A 25 -0.85 8.45 10.54
C THR A 25 -1.18 9.74 9.78
N TRP A 26 -0.24 10.23 9.00
CA TRP A 26 -0.35 11.45 8.22
C TRP A 26 -0.25 11.13 6.73
N PRO A 27 -0.96 11.83 5.83
CA PRO A 27 -0.66 11.75 4.42
C PRO A 27 0.76 12.26 4.16
N ILE A 28 1.44 11.67 3.18
CA ILE A 28 2.83 12.02 2.88
C ILE A 28 3.02 13.51 2.60
N THR A 29 2.04 14.16 1.97
CA THR A 29 2.05 15.60 1.68
C THR A 29 2.06 16.50 2.92
N ALA A 30 1.68 15.97 4.09
CA ALA A 30 1.69 16.73 5.34
C ALA A 30 3.10 16.84 5.96
N VAL A 31 4.08 16.08 5.49
CA VAL A 31 5.43 16.06 6.07
C VAL A 31 6.10 17.45 6.01
N GLN A 32 5.79 18.26 4.99
CA GLN A 32 6.29 19.61 4.84
C GLN A 32 5.79 20.54 5.97
N GLU A 33 4.50 20.44 6.31
CA GLU A 33 3.87 21.24 7.35
C GLU A 33 4.31 20.77 8.74
N LEU A 34 4.70 19.49 8.85
CA LEU A 34 5.10 18.86 10.11
C LEU A 34 6.62 18.86 10.31
N GLU A 35 7.42 19.45 9.42
CA GLU A 35 8.88 19.34 9.47
C GLU A 35 9.45 19.80 10.82
N GLN A 36 9.04 20.96 11.33
CA GLN A 36 9.58 21.44 12.60
C GLN A 36 9.19 20.55 13.79
N PRO A 37 7.92 20.15 13.99
CA PRO A 37 7.55 19.17 15.02
C PRO A 37 8.29 17.84 14.92
N LEU A 38 8.55 17.34 13.70
CA LEU A 38 9.30 16.11 13.49
C LEU A 38 10.78 16.28 13.83
N ARG A 39 11.38 17.45 13.52
CA ARG A 39 12.75 17.80 13.93
C ARG A 39 12.88 17.88 15.44
N ASP A 40 11.90 18.46 16.14
CA ASP A 40 11.87 18.53 17.60
C ASP A 40 11.78 17.13 18.24
N MET A 41 11.28 16.14 17.49
CA MET A 41 11.27 14.73 17.87
C MET A 41 12.53 13.94 17.47
N GLY A 42 13.45 14.54 16.71
CA GLY A 42 14.71 13.93 16.30
C GLY A 42 14.87 13.66 14.80
N LEU A 43 13.94 14.13 13.94
CA LEU A 43 14.11 14.00 12.49
C LEU A 43 15.33 14.80 12.02
N ASN A 44 16.30 14.12 11.40
CA ASN A 44 17.55 14.72 10.95
C ASN A 44 17.61 15.03 9.45
N VAL A 45 16.58 14.59 8.68
CA VAL A 45 16.49 14.83 7.24
C VAL A 45 15.44 15.89 6.94
N PRO A 46 15.60 16.71 5.88
CA PRO A 46 14.57 17.67 5.50
C PRO A 46 13.32 16.94 4.93
N ALA A 47 12.15 17.54 5.10
CA ALA A 47 10.89 17.01 4.59
C ALA A 47 10.93 16.76 3.07
N SER A 48 11.71 17.53 2.31
CA SER A 48 11.91 17.36 0.88
C SER A 48 12.61 16.05 0.50
N GLU A 49 13.39 15.45 1.39
CA GLU A 49 13.99 14.12 1.18
C GLU A 49 13.03 12.98 1.51
N ILE A 50 11.89 13.27 2.14
CA ILE A 50 10.88 12.27 2.50
C ILE A 50 9.79 12.20 1.44
N ASP A 51 9.25 13.35 1.00
CA ASP A 51 8.15 13.46 0.04
C ASP A 51 8.63 13.83 -1.36
N GLY A 52 8.60 12.87 -2.30
CA GLY A 52 8.85 13.04 -3.74
C GLY A 52 7.57 13.14 -4.58
N THR A 53 6.39 13.15 -3.95
CA THR A 53 5.11 13.05 -4.68
C THR A 53 4.60 14.39 -5.23
N ARG A 54 5.36 15.46 -5.11
CA ARG A 54 4.96 16.83 -5.49
C ARG A 54 4.90 17.07 -7.00
N GLY A 55 5.49 16.18 -7.80
CA GLY A 55 5.53 16.33 -9.26
C GLY A 55 6.49 17.41 -9.76
N ASP A 56 7.40 17.89 -8.92
CA ASP A 56 8.44 18.88 -9.24
C ASP A 56 9.78 18.24 -9.68
N GLY A 57 9.80 16.91 -9.81
CA GLY A 57 10.99 16.13 -10.19
C GLY A 57 11.94 15.83 -9.03
N THR A 58 11.61 16.23 -7.80
CA THR A 58 12.38 15.87 -6.61
C THR A 58 12.26 14.38 -6.34
N VAL A 59 13.39 13.70 -6.16
CA VAL A 59 13.46 12.29 -5.79
C VAL A 59 13.67 12.17 -4.27
N ALA A 60 12.78 11.47 -3.59
CA ALA A 60 12.76 11.35 -2.14
C ALA A 60 12.53 9.92 -1.66
N LEU A 61 12.47 9.69 -0.34
CA LEU A 61 12.28 8.35 0.23
C LEU A 61 10.97 7.70 -0.21
N SER A 62 9.90 8.47 -0.41
CA SER A 62 8.62 7.98 -0.89
C SER A 62 8.68 7.30 -2.27
N ASP A 63 9.65 7.68 -3.12
CA ASP A 63 9.84 7.07 -4.44
C ASP A 63 10.39 5.64 -4.39
N ALA A 64 10.93 5.24 -3.23
CA ALA A 64 11.32 3.86 -3.00
C ALA A 64 10.15 2.96 -2.60
N LEU A 65 8.98 3.53 -2.29
CA LEU A 65 7.82 2.78 -1.80
C LEU A 65 6.95 2.31 -2.94
N VAL A 66 6.40 1.12 -2.78
CA VAL A 66 5.46 0.54 -3.73
C VAL A 66 4.25 -0.04 -3.01
N SER A 67 3.08 0.07 -3.63
CA SER A 67 1.88 -0.65 -3.22
C SER A 67 1.78 -1.95 -4.01
N ILE A 68 1.66 -3.09 -3.34
CA ILE A 68 1.62 -4.42 -3.95
C ILE A 68 0.20 -4.93 -3.98
N GLY A 69 -0.29 -5.30 -5.16
CA GLY A 69 -1.62 -5.86 -5.41
C GLY A 69 -2.67 -4.84 -5.84
N ALA A 70 -2.74 -3.67 -5.23
CA ALA A 70 -3.71 -2.65 -5.61
C ALA A 70 -3.13 -1.23 -5.42
N ALA A 71 -3.45 -0.31 -6.32
CA ALA A 71 -2.99 1.08 -6.28
C ALA A 71 -3.35 1.75 -4.93
N GLY A 72 -2.35 2.06 -4.12
CA GLY A 72 -2.50 2.75 -2.84
C GLY A 72 -3.32 2.03 -1.76
N ARG A 73 -3.73 0.79 -1.99
CA ARG A 73 -4.57 -0.01 -1.07
C ARG A 73 -4.05 -1.43 -0.87
N GLY A 74 -2.94 -1.76 -1.51
CA GLY A 74 -2.26 -3.05 -1.37
C GLY A 74 -1.34 -3.09 -0.15
N GLY A 75 -0.55 -4.15 -0.05
CA GLY A 75 0.54 -4.22 0.92
C GLY A 75 1.66 -3.25 0.57
N THR A 76 2.47 -2.88 1.54
CA THR A 76 3.64 -2.04 1.31
C THR A 76 4.85 -2.89 0.93
N GLY A 77 5.58 -2.45 -0.09
CA GLY A 77 6.93 -2.89 -0.40
C GLY A 77 7.87 -1.70 -0.54
N SER A 78 9.16 -1.97 -0.55
CA SER A 78 10.18 -0.95 -0.76
C SER A 78 11.28 -1.47 -1.67
N PHE A 79 11.70 -0.69 -2.66
CA PHE A 79 12.91 -0.99 -3.40
C PHE A 79 14.12 -0.92 -2.49
N VAL A 80 14.93 -1.98 -2.47
CA VAL A 80 16.14 -2.10 -1.65
C VAL A 80 17.40 -2.31 -2.49
N SER A 81 17.28 -2.31 -3.81
CA SER A 81 18.40 -2.38 -4.75
C SER A 81 18.17 -1.49 -5.98
N ASP A 82 19.23 -1.21 -6.71
CA ASP A 82 19.18 -0.44 -7.95
C ASP A 82 18.66 -1.27 -9.15
N ASP A 83 18.40 -2.55 -8.95
CA ASP A 83 17.92 -3.52 -9.94
C ASP A 83 16.55 -4.10 -9.57
N GLY A 84 15.67 -3.28 -9.02
CA GLY A 84 14.26 -3.56 -8.85
C GLY A 84 13.89 -4.55 -7.75
N LEU A 85 14.83 -4.92 -6.83
CA LEU A 85 14.51 -5.81 -5.72
C LEU A 85 13.63 -5.09 -4.70
N ILE A 86 12.52 -5.71 -4.33
CA ILE A 86 11.50 -5.19 -3.42
C ILE A 86 11.47 -6.05 -2.17
N LEU A 87 11.66 -5.43 -1.00
CA LEU A 87 11.40 -6.04 0.30
C LEU A 87 9.94 -5.79 0.69
N THR A 88 9.24 -6.85 1.06
CA THR A 88 7.85 -6.78 1.54
C THR A 88 7.60 -7.86 2.60
N ASN A 89 6.40 -7.90 3.17
CA ASN A 89 6.02 -8.98 4.09
C ASN A 89 5.71 -10.28 3.34
N TRP A 90 5.99 -11.41 3.99
CA TRP A 90 5.61 -12.73 3.47
C TRP A 90 4.08 -12.83 3.30
N HIS A 91 3.31 -12.34 4.27
CA HIS A 91 1.85 -12.37 4.16
C HIS A 91 1.30 -11.51 3.03
N VAL A 92 1.99 -10.45 2.61
CA VAL A 92 1.65 -9.66 1.41
C VAL A 92 1.96 -10.44 0.14
N ALA A 93 3.09 -11.15 0.11
CA ALA A 93 3.50 -11.96 -1.02
C ALA A 93 2.80 -13.32 -1.10
N TYR A 94 2.13 -13.77 -0.04
CA TYR A 94 1.57 -15.11 0.13
C TYR A 94 0.75 -15.60 -1.07
N GLU A 95 -0.20 -14.79 -1.54
CA GLU A 95 -1.08 -15.20 -2.63
C GLU A 95 -0.29 -15.44 -3.93
N TYR A 96 0.73 -14.65 -4.19
CA TYR A 96 1.59 -14.81 -5.37
C TYR A 96 2.52 -16.02 -5.26
N ILE A 97 3.02 -16.32 -4.04
CA ILE A 97 3.79 -17.53 -3.75
C ILE A 97 2.90 -18.77 -3.97
N ARG A 98 1.66 -18.73 -3.49
CA ARG A 98 0.68 -19.80 -3.68
C ARG A 98 0.35 -20.02 -5.16
N GLN A 99 0.13 -18.94 -5.92
CA GLN A 99 -0.13 -19.04 -7.37
C GLN A 99 1.08 -19.56 -8.14
N ALA A 100 2.29 -19.15 -7.77
CA ALA A 100 3.52 -19.69 -8.33
C ALA A 100 3.66 -21.18 -8.02
N SER A 101 3.32 -21.63 -6.80
CA SER A 101 3.29 -23.04 -6.41
C SER A 101 2.38 -23.86 -7.31
N LEU A 102 1.16 -23.36 -7.59
CA LEU A 102 0.22 -24.03 -8.49
C LEU A 102 0.72 -24.07 -9.94
N LEU A 103 1.41 -23.02 -10.38
CA LEU A 103 1.93 -22.93 -11.74
C LEU A 103 3.09 -23.91 -11.99
N GLU A 104 3.99 -24.05 -11.02
CA GLU A 104 5.20 -24.87 -11.13
C GLU A 104 4.99 -26.32 -10.64
N GLY A 105 3.88 -26.61 -9.94
CA GLY A 105 3.59 -27.94 -9.37
C GLY A 105 4.41 -28.27 -8.13
N GLU A 106 4.90 -27.25 -7.42
CA GLU A 106 5.72 -27.35 -6.21
C GLU A 106 5.05 -26.60 -5.04
N ASP A 107 5.29 -26.97 -3.79
CA ASP A 107 4.70 -26.29 -2.63
C ASP A 107 5.68 -25.26 -2.02
N PHE A 108 5.87 -24.14 -2.69
CA PHE A 108 6.72 -23.03 -2.19
C PHE A 108 6.15 -22.35 -0.94
N VAL A 109 4.87 -22.52 -0.64
CA VAL A 109 4.28 -22.03 0.61
C VAL A 109 4.82 -22.85 1.77
N ARG A 110 4.88 -24.17 1.65
CA ARG A 110 5.39 -25.08 2.66
C ARG A 110 6.92 -25.04 2.76
N ASP A 111 7.62 -25.13 1.63
CA ASP A 111 9.05 -25.41 1.56
C ASP A 111 9.89 -24.13 1.44
N GLY A 112 9.26 -23.00 1.11
CA GLY A 112 9.94 -21.76 0.78
C GLY A 112 10.58 -21.78 -0.61
N TYR A 113 11.16 -20.67 -1.02
CA TYR A 113 11.86 -20.54 -2.29
C TYR A 113 13.04 -19.58 -2.22
N VAL A 114 14.13 -19.92 -2.88
CA VAL A 114 15.34 -19.09 -3.05
C VAL A 114 15.82 -19.20 -4.49
N ALA A 115 15.70 -18.12 -5.26
CA ALA A 115 16.32 -18.03 -6.57
C ALA A 115 17.85 -17.87 -6.44
N LYS A 116 18.64 -18.74 -7.05
CA LYS A 116 20.11 -18.66 -7.07
C LYS A 116 20.62 -17.68 -8.13
N SER A 117 19.76 -17.32 -9.07
CA SER A 117 20.05 -16.38 -10.14
C SER A 117 18.75 -15.72 -10.61
N ARG A 118 18.84 -14.59 -11.32
CA ARG A 118 17.68 -13.90 -11.90
C ARG A 118 16.87 -14.77 -12.87
N LYS A 119 17.51 -15.76 -13.50
CA LYS A 119 16.81 -16.69 -14.42
C LYS A 119 15.90 -17.67 -13.69
N GLU A 120 16.16 -17.88 -12.41
CA GLU A 120 15.39 -18.79 -11.56
C GLU A 120 14.29 -18.06 -10.80
N GLU A 121 14.23 -16.71 -10.86
CA GLU A 121 13.15 -15.97 -10.20
C GLU A 121 11.80 -16.39 -10.78
N LEU A 122 10.89 -16.84 -9.90
CA LEU A 122 9.59 -17.36 -10.29
C LEU A 122 8.65 -16.22 -10.68
N ARG A 123 7.90 -16.41 -11.74
CA ARG A 123 6.81 -15.50 -12.05
C ARG A 123 5.86 -15.40 -10.86
N ALA A 124 5.48 -14.17 -10.49
CA ALA A 124 4.42 -13.89 -9.53
C ALA A 124 3.11 -13.58 -10.28
N PRO A 125 2.23 -14.58 -10.55
CA PRO A 125 1.06 -14.38 -11.39
C PRO A 125 0.13 -13.34 -10.75
N ASN A 126 -0.42 -12.43 -11.58
CA ASN A 126 -1.33 -11.37 -11.16
C ASN A 126 -0.77 -10.41 -10.08
N CYS A 127 0.53 -10.47 -9.80
CA CYS A 127 1.18 -9.50 -8.94
C CYS A 127 1.35 -8.18 -9.69
N GLU A 128 0.82 -7.12 -9.13
CA GLU A 128 0.99 -5.77 -9.63
C GLU A 128 1.72 -4.94 -8.59
N VAL A 129 2.69 -4.18 -9.03
CA VAL A 129 3.43 -3.22 -8.20
C VAL A 129 3.10 -1.82 -8.69
N TRP A 130 2.63 -0.98 -7.76
CA TRP A 130 2.16 0.37 -8.05
C TRP A 130 3.07 1.41 -7.40
N LEU A 131 3.59 2.33 -8.20
CA LEU A 131 4.40 3.46 -7.77
C LEU A 131 3.53 4.70 -7.70
N THR A 132 3.62 5.45 -6.59
CA THR A 132 2.98 6.76 -6.49
C THR A 132 3.86 7.78 -7.20
N ARG A 133 3.36 8.39 -8.28
CA ARG A 133 4.10 9.38 -9.08
C ARG A 133 3.79 10.81 -8.68
N ARG A 134 2.55 11.07 -8.25
CA ARG A 134 2.12 12.41 -7.86
C ARG A 134 0.96 12.34 -6.88
N VAL A 135 0.92 13.32 -5.98
CA VAL A 135 -0.21 13.55 -5.07
C VAL A 135 -0.57 15.02 -5.11
N GLU A 136 -1.85 15.31 -5.34
CA GLU A 136 -2.38 16.67 -5.48
C GLU A 136 -3.58 16.88 -4.56
N ASP A 137 -3.66 18.03 -3.92
CA ASP A 137 -4.83 18.40 -3.12
C ASP A 137 -5.97 18.85 -4.06
N VAL A 138 -7.07 18.12 -4.05
CA VAL A 138 -8.27 18.40 -4.83
C VAL A 138 -9.49 18.69 -3.95
N SER A 139 -9.27 19.06 -2.69
CA SER A 139 -10.32 19.31 -1.71
C SER A 139 -11.31 20.37 -2.18
N ASP A 140 -10.83 21.41 -2.85
CA ASP A 140 -11.69 22.48 -3.39
C ASP A 140 -12.65 21.98 -4.49
N ALA A 141 -12.22 20.96 -5.26
CA ALA A 141 -13.04 20.39 -6.34
C ALA A 141 -14.19 19.50 -5.85
N VAL A 142 -14.23 19.17 -4.55
CA VAL A 142 -15.30 18.37 -3.94
C VAL A 142 -16.15 19.17 -2.93
N ARG A 143 -15.78 20.40 -2.65
CA ARG A 143 -16.37 21.20 -1.57
C ARG A 143 -17.87 21.47 -1.75
N ASP A 144 -18.30 21.77 -2.98
CA ASP A 144 -19.71 22.02 -3.31
C ASP A 144 -20.60 20.81 -3.07
N VAL A 145 -20.05 19.60 -3.19
CA VAL A 145 -20.78 18.35 -2.98
C VAL A 145 -20.98 18.07 -1.47
N LEU A 146 -20.09 18.57 -0.62
CA LEU A 146 -20.17 18.41 0.82
C LEU A 146 -21.31 19.22 1.47
N ASP A 147 -21.81 20.24 0.76
CA ASP A 147 -22.92 21.09 1.20
C ASP A 147 -24.31 20.43 0.99
N GLU A 148 -24.40 19.27 0.32
CA GLU A 148 -25.67 18.52 0.16
C GLU A 148 -26.16 18.08 1.55
N PRO A 149 -27.38 18.51 1.96
CA PRO A 149 -27.88 18.24 3.29
C PRO A 149 -28.29 16.77 3.54
N ASP A 150 -28.77 16.08 2.48
CA ASP A 150 -29.14 14.67 2.58
C ASP A 150 -27.89 13.78 2.61
N PRO A 151 -27.64 13.02 3.68
CA PRO A 151 -26.45 12.21 3.81
C PRO A 151 -26.26 11.14 2.72
N LEU A 152 -27.35 10.55 2.23
CA LEU A 152 -27.30 9.51 1.18
C LEU A 152 -27.00 10.12 -0.20
N LYS A 153 -27.63 11.26 -0.49
CA LYS A 153 -27.34 12.01 -1.72
C LYS A 153 -25.91 12.53 -1.70
N ARG A 154 -25.47 13.11 -0.59
CA ARG A 154 -24.10 13.58 -0.40
C ARG A 154 -23.08 12.46 -0.62
N ALA A 155 -23.28 11.29 -0.01
CA ALA A 155 -22.39 10.15 -0.18
C ALA A 155 -22.28 9.69 -1.65
N THR A 156 -23.43 9.68 -2.35
CA THR A 156 -23.48 9.33 -3.77
C THR A 156 -22.77 10.37 -4.62
N ALA A 157 -23.11 11.64 -4.44
CA ALA A 157 -22.53 12.74 -5.22
C ALA A 157 -21.01 12.86 -4.96
N LEU A 158 -20.55 12.63 -3.72
CA LEU A 158 -19.12 12.63 -3.39
C LEU A 158 -18.38 11.50 -4.10
N ARG A 159 -18.93 10.28 -4.09
CA ARG A 159 -18.35 9.15 -4.82
C ARG A 159 -18.22 9.46 -6.31
N ASP A 160 -19.30 9.97 -6.90
CA ASP A 160 -19.36 10.27 -8.34
C ASP A 160 -18.39 11.41 -8.71
N ARG A 161 -18.28 12.44 -7.87
CA ARG A 161 -17.32 13.53 -8.05
C ARG A 161 -15.87 13.05 -7.96
N ARG A 162 -15.52 12.21 -7.00
CA ARG A 162 -14.19 11.61 -6.88
C ARG A 162 -13.84 10.80 -8.13
N GLN A 163 -14.77 10.01 -8.63
CA GLN A 163 -14.56 9.24 -9.86
C GLN A 163 -14.39 10.16 -11.09
N GLN A 164 -15.18 11.24 -11.21
CA GLN A 164 -15.04 12.23 -12.29
C GLN A 164 -13.65 12.87 -12.29
N ILE A 165 -13.15 13.30 -11.12
CA ILE A 165 -11.83 13.92 -10.98
C ILE A 165 -10.74 12.92 -11.40
N ALA A 166 -10.79 11.69 -10.90
CA ALA A 166 -9.81 10.65 -11.23
C ALA A 166 -9.81 10.32 -12.74
N SER A 167 -10.99 10.11 -13.31
CA SER A 167 -11.13 9.81 -14.75
C SER A 167 -10.67 10.98 -15.64
N TYR A 168 -10.94 12.21 -15.25
CA TYR A 168 -10.44 13.38 -15.95
C TYR A 168 -8.91 13.44 -15.94
N ALA A 169 -8.30 13.25 -14.78
CA ALA A 169 -6.84 13.24 -14.64
C ALA A 169 -6.20 12.12 -15.48
N GLU A 170 -6.74 10.90 -15.45
CA GLU A 170 -6.28 9.80 -16.31
C GLU A 170 -6.36 10.15 -17.81
N ASN A 171 -7.45 10.76 -18.23
CA ASN A 171 -7.63 11.16 -19.65
C ASN A 171 -6.61 12.23 -20.07
N VAL A 172 -6.35 13.22 -19.22
CA VAL A 172 -5.32 14.24 -19.48
C VAL A 172 -3.94 13.60 -19.63
N LEU A 173 -3.58 12.71 -18.72
CA LEU A 173 -2.29 12.01 -18.76
C LEU A 173 -2.15 11.12 -20.00
N ARG A 174 -3.21 10.42 -20.42
CA ARG A 174 -3.21 9.63 -21.66
C ARG A 174 -3.03 10.50 -22.90
N GLN A 175 -3.68 11.64 -22.95
CA GLN A 175 -3.51 12.59 -24.08
C GLN A 175 -2.09 13.15 -24.14
N GLN A 176 -1.50 13.53 -22.99
CA GLN A 176 -0.13 13.99 -22.91
C GLN A 176 0.86 12.91 -23.35
N ALA A 177 0.70 11.68 -22.87
CA ALA A 177 1.51 10.53 -23.27
C ALA A 177 1.43 10.27 -24.78
N GLN A 178 0.23 10.32 -25.37
CA GLN A 178 0.04 10.17 -26.82
C GLN A 178 0.78 11.26 -27.61
N GLN A 179 0.74 12.52 -27.16
CA GLN A 179 1.45 13.61 -27.80
C GLN A 179 2.97 13.44 -27.76
N LEU A 180 3.47 12.81 -26.68
CA LEU A 180 4.91 12.54 -26.48
C LEU A 180 5.34 11.20 -27.13
N GLY A 181 4.43 10.43 -27.69
CA GLY A 181 4.72 9.12 -28.27
C GLY A 181 5.10 8.04 -27.24
N VAL A 182 4.71 8.22 -25.97
CA VAL A 182 4.96 7.26 -24.89
C VAL A 182 3.67 6.56 -24.45
N SER A 183 3.78 5.37 -23.85
CA SER A 183 2.63 4.64 -23.34
C SER A 183 2.15 5.23 -22.02
N ALA A 184 0.84 5.43 -21.88
CA ALA A 184 0.18 5.69 -20.60
C ALA A 184 -0.55 4.44 -20.08
N GLU A 185 -0.26 3.28 -20.65
CA GLU A 185 -0.84 2.03 -20.17
C GLU A 185 -0.34 1.73 -18.76
N GLY A 186 -1.29 1.47 -17.84
CA GLY A 186 -0.96 1.25 -16.44
C GLY A 186 -1.00 2.51 -15.57
N VAL A 187 -1.19 3.69 -16.12
CA VAL A 187 -1.45 4.91 -15.31
C VAL A 187 -2.86 4.80 -14.70
N ARG A 188 -2.95 5.06 -13.42
CA ARG A 188 -4.18 5.08 -12.63
C ARG A 188 -4.23 6.32 -11.76
N CYS A 189 -5.42 6.91 -11.66
CA CYS A 189 -5.69 7.98 -10.70
C CYS A 189 -6.78 7.53 -9.73
N ASP A 190 -6.65 7.94 -8.46
CA ASP A 190 -7.67 7.72 -7.43
C ASP A 190 -7.73 8.94 -6.52
N VAL A 191 -8.94 9.37 -6.16
CA VAL A 191 -9.14 10.41 -5.17
C VAL A 191 -9.45 9.76 -3.83
N GLN A 192 -8.58 9.97 -2.83
CA GLN A 192 -8.73 9.41 -1.51
C GLN A 192 -9.07 10.51 -0.49
N GLU A 193 -10.00 10.18 0.41
CA GLU A 193 -10.32 11.01 1.56
C GLU A 193 -9.31 10.73 2.67
N MET A 194 -8.51 11.73 3.03
CA MET A 194 -7.49 11.62 4.09
C MET A 194 -8.02 12.03 5.45
N PHE A 195 -8.82 13.12 5.48
CA PHE A 195 -9.55 13.55 6.68
C PHE A 195 -11.02 13.73 6.31
N ALA A 196 -11.90 13.09 7.07
CA ALA A 196 -13.32 13.00 6.77
C ALA A 196 -13.94 14.39 6.50
N ASN A 197 -14.46 14.57 5.29
CA ASN A 197 -15.08 15.79 4.77
C ASN A 197 -14.17 17.03 4.72
N GLU A 198 -12.85 16.88 4.89
CA GLU A 198 -11.92 18.02 4.92
C GLU A 198 -10.87 17.95 3.83
N LYS A 199 -10.18 16.80 3.69
CA LYS A 199 -9.04 16.68 2.78
C LYS A 199 -9.20 15.52 1.81
N TYR A 200 -9.11 15.86 0.52
CA TYR A 200 -9.19 14.91 -0.59
C TYR A 200 -7.94 15.04 -1.45
N LEU A 201 -7.22 13.93 -1.62
CA LEU A 201 -5.99 13.89 -2.38
C LEU A 201 -6.17 13.03 -3.63
N LEU A 202 -5.78 13.56 -4.78
CA LEU A 202 -5.68 12.84 -6.05
C LEU A 202 -4.30 12.21 -6.13
N PHE A 203 -4.28 10.89 -6.17
CA PHE A 203 -3.07 10.09 -6.37
C PHE A 203 -2.97 9.68 -7.83
N THR A 204 -1.79 9.84 -8.41
CA THR A 204 -1.41 9.31 -9.72
C THR A 204 -0.44 8.16 -9.50
N TYR A 205 -0.79 6.98 -10.01
CA TYR A 205 -0.01 5.76 -9.90
C TYR A 205 0.46 5.28 -11.27
N GLU A 206 1.60 4.61 -11.29
CA GLU A 206 2.12 3.83 -12.40
C GLU A 206 2.27 2.37 -11.99
N ARG A 207 1.94 1.44 -12.89
CA ARG A 207 1.85 0.00 -12.63
C ARG A 207 2.97 -0.77 -13.33
N LEU A 208 3.72 -1.57 -12.57
CA LEU A 208 4.62 -2.61 -13.08
C LEU A 208 3.92 -3.97 -12.99
N ARG A 209 3.97 -4.77 -14.07
CA ARG A 209 3.22 -6.03 -14.21
C ARG A 209 4.12 -7.27 -14.30
N ASP A 210 5.38 -7.13 -14.70
CA ASP A 210 6.34 -8.24 -14.61
C ASP A 210 7.00 -8.19 -13.23
N VAL A 211 6.44 -8.99 -12.32
CA VAL A 211 6.95 -9.16 -10.97
C VAL A 211 7.31 -10.61 -10.75
N ARG A 212 8.46 -10.84 -10.12
CA ARG A 212 8.99 -12.19 -9.89
C ARG A 212 9.37 -12.36 -8.43
N ILE A 213 9.27 -13.60 -7.93
CA ILE A 213 9.64 -14.00 -6.58
C ILE A 213 11.12 -14.37 -6.58
N ALA A 214 11.92 -13.59 -5.84
CA ALA A 214 13.34 -13.88 -5.66
C ALA A 214 13.59 -14.71 -4.39
N TYR A 215 12.78 -14.46 -3.33
CA TYR A 215 12.89 -15.19 -2.07
C TYR A 215 11.54 -15.20 -1.33
N ALA A 216 11.21 -16.34 -0.77
CA ALA A 216 10.12 -16.50 0.19
C ALA A 216 10.51 -17.56 1.23
N PRO A 217 10.47 -17.28 2.54
CA PRO A 217 10.66 -18.30 3.55
C PRO A 217 9.49 -19.28 3.55
N PRO A 218 9.69 -20.52 4.05
CA PRO A 218 8.59 -21.44 4.28
C PRO A 218 7.57 -20.86 5.28
N SER A 219 6.30 -21.26 5.16
CA SER A 219 5.21 -20.79 6.03
C SER A 219 5.48 -21.00 7.51
N SER A 220 6.24 -22.05 7.86
CA SER A 220 6.67 -22.32 9.24
C SER A 220 7.53 -21.21 9.85
N LEU A 221 8.17 -20.37 9.02
CA LEU A 221 8.92 -19.18 9.41
C LEU A 221 8.14 -17.90 9.09
N GLY A 222 7.58 -17.78 7.89
CA GLY A 222 6.90 -16.58 7.41
C GLY A 222 5.59 -16.28 8.15
N ALA A 223 4.94 -17.30 8.72
CA ALA A 223 3.73 -17.19 9.54
C ALA A 223 3.94 -17.76 10.96
N PHE A 224 5.18 -17.81 11.46
CA PHE A 224 5.46 -18.30 12.80
C PHE A 224 4.71 -17.48 13.86
N GLY A 225 4.07 -18.14 14.82
CA GLY A 225 3.25 -17.50 15.85
C GLY A 225 1.82 -17.12 15.43
N GLY A 226 1.49 -17.28 14.15
CA GLY A 226 0.16 -16.98 13.61
C GLY A 226 -0.21 -15.50 13.70
N ASP A 227 -1.52 -15.20 13.69
CA ASP A 227 -2.03 -13.82 13.70
C ASP A 227 -1.72 -13.08 15.01
N SER A 228 -1.63 -13.78 16.14
CA SER A 228 -1.28 -13.17 17.43
C SER A 228 0.08 -12.49 17.39
N ASP A 229 1.08 -13.11 16.76
CA ASP A 229 2.45 -12.60 16.66
C ASP A 229 2.54 -11.28 15.85
N ASN A 230 1.60 -11.04 14.95
CA ASN A 230 1.53 -9.79 14.19
C ASN A 230 1.17 -8.57 15.06
N PHE A 231 0.51 -8.76 16.19
CA PHE A 231 0.02 -7.67 17.05
C PHE A 231 0.71 -7.59 18.41
N GLU A 232 1.54 -8.57 18.75
CA GLU A 232 2.22 -8.65 20.03
C GLU A 232 3.75 -8.48 19.87
N TRP A 233 4.41 -8.06 20.91
CA TRP A 233 5.86 -7.91 20.98
C TRP A 233 6.43 -8.76 22.13
N PRO A 234 7.57 -9.41 21.98
CA PRO A 234 8.46 -9.46 20.80
C PRO A 234 7.94 -10.39 19.70
N ARG A 235 8.29 -10.07 18.44
CA ARG A 235 7.96 -10.87 17.27
C ARG A 235 9.11 -11.82 16.93
N HIS A 236 8.76 -13.06 16.55
CA HIS A 236 9.71 -14.11 16.19
C HIS A 236 9.50 -14.63 14.76
N THR A 237 8.49 -14.13 14.05
CA THR A 237 8.19 -14.50 12.67
C THR A 237 9.19 -13.89 11.70
N ALA A 238 9.55 -14.64 10.64
CA ALA A 238 10.28 -14.15 9.49
C ALA A 238 9.32 -13.67 8.40
N ASP A 239 8.37 -12.78 8.75
CA ASP A 239 7.35 -12.24 7.86
C ASP A 239 7.94 -11.25 6.85
N PHE A 240 8.80 -11.76 5.96
CA PHE A 240 9.34 -10.99 4.83
C PHE A 240 9.51 -11.86 3.59
N ALA A 241 9.44 -11.23 2.42
CA ALA A 241 9.74 -11.83 1.13
C ALA A 241 10.46 -10.82 0.24
N LEU A 242 11.17 -11.31 -0.75
CA LEU A 242 11.81 -10.49 -1.77
C LEU A 242 11.15 -10.77 -3.13
N LEU A 243 10.60 -9.72 -3.70
CA LEU A 243 10.11 -9.69 -5.07
C LEU A 243 11.08 -8.89 -5.93
N ARG A 244 11.01 -9.04 -7.25
CA ARG A 244 11.71 -8.15 -8.18
C ARG A 244 10.75 -7.68 -9.25
N ALA A 245 10.73 -6.37 -9.50
CA ALA A 245 10.05 -5.78 -10.63
C ALA A 245 10.95 -5.81 -11.86
N TYR A 246 10.34 -6.08 -13.03
CA TYR A 246 10.96 -6.07 -14.33
C TYR A 246 10.26 -5.08 -15.26
N ALA A 247 11.00 -4.58 -16.23
CA ALA A 247 10.56 -3.63 -17.24
C ALA A 247 11.12 -4.01 -18.61
N ASP A 248 10.72 -3.31 -19.64
CA ASP A 248 11.36 -3.41 -20.94
C ASP A 248 12.78 -2.83 -20.96
N ALA A 249 13.45 -2.84 -22.12
CA ALA A 249 14.82 -2.34 -22.27
C ALA A 249 14.97 -0.83 -22.02
N ASP A 250 13.88 -0.09 -22.14
CA ASP A 250 13.82 1.37 -21.90
C ASP A 250 13.37 1.72 -20.48
N ASN A 251 13.29 0.72 -19.59
CA ASN A 251 12.80 0.83 -18.21
C ASN A 251 11.32 1.23 -18.13
N ALA A 252 10.54 1.01 -19.19
CA ALA A 252 9.11 1.26 -19.19
C ALA A 252 8.32 0.03 -18.70
N PRO A 253 7.15 0.25 -18.06
CA PRO A 253 6.28 -0.84 -17.61
C PRO A 253 5.91 -1.79 -18.74
N ALA A 254 6.11 -3.08 -18.53
CA ALA A 254 5.82 -4.12 -19.52
C ALA A 254 5.08 -5.31 -18.88
N ASP A 255 4.39 -6.09 -19.72
CA ASP A 255 3.90 -7.41 -19.34
C ASP A 255 5.05 -8.39 -19.19
N TYR A 256 4.81 -9.51 -18.49
CA TYR A 256 5.80 -10.54 -18.32
C TYR A 256 6.36 -11.02 -19.68
N ALA A 257 7.66 -10.91 -19.83
CA ALA A 257 8.39 -11.44 -20.97
C ALA A 257 9.80 -11.91 -20.55
N ALA A 258 10.29 -12.97 -21.20
CA ALA A 258 11.62 -13.50 -20.89
C ALA A 258 12.76 -12.51 -21.22
N GLY A 259 12.52 -11.56 -22.11
CA GLY A 259 13.48 -10.54 -22.52
C GLY A 259 13.49 -9.28 -21.64
N ASN A 260 12.57 -9.17 -20.68
CA ASN A 260 12.54 -8.02 -19.77
C ASN A 260 13.77 -8.00 -18.87
N VAL A 261 14.17 -6.78 -18.51
CA VAL A 261 15.30 -6.50 -17.62
C VAL A 261 14.81 -6.04 -16.25
N PRO A 262 15.60 -6.19 -15.18
CA PRO A 262 15.23 -5.63 -13.88
C PRO A 262 14.92 -4.14 -13.98
N TYR A 263 13.81 -3.73 -13.36
CA TYR A 263 13.41 -2.34 -13.28
C TYR A 263 14.45 -1.52 -12.50
N THR A 264 14.79 -0.35 -12.98
CA THR A 264 15.70 0.58 -12.29
C THR A 264 14.89 1.65 -11.57
N PRO A 265 14.72 1.57 -10.24
CA PRO A 265 13.96 2.57 -9.49
C PRO A 265 14.73 3.88 -9.37
N SER A 266 14.02 5.01 -9.32
CA SER A 266 14.62 6.34 -9.08
C SER A 266 15.22 6.46 -7.68
N LYS A 267 14.70 5.71 -6.72
CA LYS A 267 15.15 5.67 -5.32
C LYS A 267 15.05 4.26 -4.78
N ARG A 268 15.99 3.89 -3.90
CA ARG A 268 15.92 2.70 -3.05
C ARG A 268 16.21 3.06 -1.61
N LEU A 269 15.70 2.27 -0.69
CA LEU A 269 16.07 2.34 0.72
C LEU A 269 17.39 1.58 0.96
N ARG A 270 18.24 2.11 1.80
CA ARG A 270 19.45 1.43 2.28
C ARG A 270 19.12 0.69 3.57
N LEU A 271 19.54 -0.55 3.64
CA LEU A 271 19.41 -1.34 4.86
C LEU A 271 20.47 -0.88 5.87
N ASN A 272 20.05 -0.65 7.12
CA ASN A 272 20.95 -0.42 8.24
C ASN A 272 21.00 -1.66 9.13
N PRO A 273 22.03 -2.51 9.01
CA PRO A 273 22.12 -3.72 9.82
C PRO A 273 22.40 -3.47 11.31
N ALA A 274 22.82 -2.25 11.67
CA ALA A 274 22.99 -1.86 13.08
C ALA A 274 21.65 -1.65 13.80
N GLY A 275 20.55 -1.43 13.02
CA GLY A 275 19.23 -1.17 13.60
C GLY A 275 19.07 0.24 14.13
N ALA A 276 18.23 0.40 15.15
CA ALA A 276 17.97 1.64 15.87
C ALA A 276 18.15 1.38 17.37
N ASP A 277 18.69 2.37 18.07
CA ASP A 277 18.89 2.34 19.51
C ASP A 277 17.68 2.94 20.28
N ASP A 278 17.64 2.71 21.59
CA ASP A 278 16.61 3.30 22.45
C ASP A 278 16.71 4.83 22.45
N GLY A 279 15.58 5.47 22.14
CA GLY A 279 15.49 6.93 22.01
C GLY A 279 15.73 7.48 20.61
N ASP A 280 16.11 6.65 19.63
CA ASP A 280 16.22 7.08 18.25
C ASP A 280 14.85 7.48 17.66
N PHE A 281 14.86 8.51 16.83
CA PHE A 281 13.67 8.85 16.05
C PHE A 281 13.47 7.86 14.91
N VAL A 282 12.30 7.23 14.88
CA VAL A 282 11.90 6.30 13.83
C VAL A 282 10.53 6.67 13.27
N PHE A 283 10.31 6.38 11.99
CA PHE A 283 9.02 6.56 11.34
C PHE A 283 8.78 5.46 10.31
N LEU A 284 7.52 5.27 9.94
CA LEU A 284 7.10 4.32 8.92
C LEU A 284 6.51 5.08 7.73
N LEU A 285 6.91 4.68 6.53
CA LEU A 285 6.29 5.09 5.28
C LEU A 285 5.60 3.88 4.64
N GLY A 286 4.41 4.08 4.08
CA GLY A 286 3.73 2.98 3.41
C GLY A 286 2.25 3.23 3.17
N PHE A 287 1.56 2.14 2.83
CA PHE A 287 0.14 2.11 2.53
C PHE A 287 -0.58 1.36 3.65
N PRO A 288 -1.00 2.06 4.71
CA PRO A 288 -1.64 1.43 5.87
C PRO A 288 -3.01 0.88 5.47
N GLY A 289 -3.40 -0.22 6.12
CA GLY A 289 -4.75 -0.74 6.05
C GLY A 289 -5.76 0.19 6.74
N ARG A 290 -6.95 -0.33 7.03
CA ARG A 290 -7.99 0.44 7.68
C ARG A 290 -7.76 0.54 9.19
N THR A 291 -7.82 1.76 9.76
CA THR A 291 -7.81 2.00 11.20
C THR A 291 -9.12 2.67 11.64
N LEU A 292 -9.48 2.50 12.93
CA LEU A 292 -10.66 3.10 13.55
C LEU A 292 -10.28 4.04 14.70
N ARG A 293 -9.11 4.66 14.63
CA ARG A 293 -8.54 5.48 15.73
C ARG A 293 -9.43 6.63 16.18
N TYR A 294 -10.23 7.18 15.27
CA TYR A 294 -11.12 8.32 15.51
C TYR A 294 -12.59 7.95 15.44
N ALA A 295 -12.91 6.67 15.53
CA ALA A 295 -14.30 6.22 15.57
C ALA A 295 -14.94 6.66 16.91
N PRO A 296 -16.18 7.16 16.90
CA PRO A 296 -16.92 7.45 18.13
C PRO A 296 -17.24 6.16 18.87
N SER A 297 -17.43 6.26 20.19
CA SER A 297 -17.72 5.12 21.07
C SER A 297 -18.89 4.27 20.58
N ALA A 298 -19.97 4.90 20.09
CA ALA A 298 -21.13 4.22 19.53
C ALA A 298 -20.76 3.30 18.34
N ARG A 299 -19.79 3.70 17.48
CA ARG A 299 -19.31 2.87 16.39
C ARG A 299 -18.52 1.67 16.90
N LEU A 300 -17.69 1.87 17.92
CA LEU A 300 -16.92 0.77 18.53
C LEU A 300 -17.84 -0.22 19.21
N GLU A 301 -18.86 0.26 19.93
CA GLU A 301 -19.85 -0.60 20.57
C GLU A 301 -20.66 -1.42 19.55
N TYR A 302 -21.11 -0.79 18.45
CA TYR A 302 -21.77 -1.50 17.36
C TYR A 302 -20.84 -2.57 16.73
N ASN A 303 -19.57 -2.25 16.52
CA ASN A 303 -18.62 -3.24 16.00
C ASN A 303 -18.47 -4.42 16.96
N LYS A 304 -18.35 -4.16 18.27
CA LYS A 304 -18.21 -5.19 19.29
C LYS A 304 -19.44 -6.10 19.39
N GLN A 305 -20.63 -5.52 19.36
CA GLN A 305 -21.88 -6.26 19.61
C GLN A 305 -22.46 -6.91 18.34
N VAL A 306 -22.23 -6.35 17.17
CA VAL A 306 -22.90 -6.76 15.93
C VAL A 306 -21.89 -7.19 14.86
N THR A 307 -20.96 -6.27 14.46
CA THR A 307 -20.13 -6.52 13.28
C THR A 307 -19.14 -7.66 13.50
N ILE A 308 -18.39 -7.63 14.60
CA ILE A 308 -17.36 -8.64 14.89
C ILE A 308 -18.00 -10.03 15.11
N PRO A 309 -19.05 -10.21 15.93
CA PRO A 309 -19.70 -11.51 16.06
C PRO A 309 -20.23 -12.07 14.74
N ALA A 310 -20.80 -11.23 13.88
CA ALA A 310 -21.29 -11.67 12.58
C ALA A 310 -20.15 -12.12 11.65
N ILE A 311 -19.01 -11.41 11.65
CA ILE A 311 -17.82 -11.79 10.90
C ILE A 311 -17.24 -13.11 11.41
N VAL A 312 -17.09 -13.26 12.73
CA VAL A 312 -16.60 -14.51 13.35
C VAL A 312 -17.47 -15.70 12.94
N ALA A 313 -18.79 -15.60 13.09
CA ALA A 313 -19.72 -16.67 12.71
C ALA A 313 -19.66 -16.99 11.19
N ASP A 314 -19.39 -16.01 10.33
CA ASP A 314 -19.22 -16.24 8.90
C ASP A 314 -17.90 -16.97 8.60
N PHE A 315 -16.80 -16.58 9.23
CA PHE A 315 -15.52 -17.27 9.08
C PHE A 315 -15.54 -18.69 9.64
N GLU A 316 -16.17 -18.93 10.79
CA GLU A 316 -16.34 -20.28 11.36
C GLU A 316 -17.07 -21.21 10.36
N ARG A 317 -18.17 -20.75 9.77
CA ARG A 317 -18.90 -21.52 8.74
C ARG A 317 -18.04 -21.80 7.51
N LYS A 318 -17.23 -20.82 7.06
CA LYS A 318 -16.32 -20.99 5.93
C LYS A 318 -15.22 -22.00 6.24
N LEU A 319 -14.62 -21.92 7.41
CA LEU A 319 -13.60 -22.87 7.86
C LEU A 319 -14.15 -24.30 7.96
N GLU A 320 -15.35 -24.49 8.51
CA GLU A 320 -16.02 -25.78 8.55
C GLU A 320 -16.28 -26.33 7.12
N ALA A 321 -16.71 -25.47 6.19
CA ALA A 321 -16.90 -25.87 4.80
C ALA A 321 -15.57 -26.30 4.15
N ILE A 322 -14.51 -25.53 4.32
CA ILE A 322 -13.16 -25.84 3.81
C ILE A 322 -12.71 -27.20 4.36
N GLN A 323 -12.82 -27.43 5.66
CA GLN A 323 -12.43 -28.69 6.31
C GLN A 323 -13.17 -29.92 5.73
N ARG A 324 -14.46 -29.74 5.39
CA ARG A 324 -15.25 -30.84 4.77
C ARG A 324 -14.82 -31.18 3.36
N PHE A 325 -14.31 -30.20 2.60
CA PHE A 325 -13.95 -30.37 1.18
C PHE A 325 -12.46 -30.59 0.94
N GLU A 326 -11.61 -30.35 1.92
CA GLU A 326 -10.16 -30.37 1.74
C GLU A 326 -9.64 -31.77 1.39
N GLY A 327 -10.20 -32.82 1.98
CA GLY A 327 -9.76 -34.22 1.74
C GLY A 327 -8.26 -34.41 1.96
N ASP A 328 -7.70 -35.48 1.40
CA ASP A 328 -6.27 -35.86 1.50
C ASP A 328 -5.43 -35.34 0.30
N SER A 329 -6.04 -34.58 -0.63
CA SER A 329 -5.33 -34.11 -1.82
C SER A 329 -4.51 -32.86 -1.50
N GLU A 330 -3.20 -32.93 -1.80
CA GLU A 330 -2.29 -31.78 -1.65
C GLU A 330 -2.69 -30.61 -2.55
N GLU A 331 -3.14 -30.89 -3.77
CA GLU A 331 -3.64 -29.89 -4.71
C GLU A 331 -4.87 -29.17 -4.16
N THR A 332 -5.83 -29.91 -3.61
CA THR A 332 -7.03 -29.33 -2.97
C THR A 332 -6.66 -28.50 -1.74
N ARG A 333 -5.72 -28.98 -0.92
CA ARG A 333 -5.20 -28.25 0.23
C ARG A 333 -4.57 -26.91 -0.18
N LEU A 334 -3.74 -26.93 -1.21
CA LEU A 334 -3.06 -25.73 -1.73
C LEU A 334 -4.06 -24.75 -2.37
N ALA A 335 -5.05 -25.28 -3.11
CA ALA A 335 -6.12 -24.46 -3.71
C ALA A 335 -6.98 -23.74 -2.64
N LEU A 336 -7.31 -24.44 -1.53
CA LEU A 336 -8.13 -23.89 -0.44
C LEU A 336 -7.32 -23.06 0.57
N ALA A 337 -5.99 -23.12 0.56
CA ALA A 337 -5.14 -22.42 1.52
C ALA A 337 -5.35 -20.90 1.52
N GLY A 338 -5.63 -20.32 0.35
CA GLY A 338 -5.98 -18.88 0.24
C GLY A 338 -7.30 -18.49 0.89
N MET A 339 -8.23 -19.43 1.07
CA MET A 339 -9.52 -19.20 1.73
C MET A 339 -9.44 -19.34 3.25
N ARG A 340 -8.40 -20.02 3.76
CA ARG A 340 -8.15 -20.19 5.21
C ARG A 340 -7.52 -18.96 5.85
N LYS A 341 -6.83 -18.16 5.07
CA LYS A 341 -6.17 -16.94 5.50
C LYS A 341 -7.14 -15.75 5.47
#